data_cb1619ee69fe7a94ba61d839c1d2a6a7
#
_entry.id   cb1619ee69fe7a94ba61d839c1d2a6a7
#
_cell.length_a   1.000
_cell.length_b   1.000
_cell.length_c   1.000
_cell.angle_alpha   90.00
_cell.angle_beta   90.00
_cell.angle_gamma   90.00
#
_symmetry.space_group_name_H-M   'P 1'
#
loop_
_entity.id
_entity.type
_entity.pdbx_description
1 polymer ?
#
loop_
_entity_poly.entity_id
_entity_poly.type
_entity_poly.pdbx_seq_one_letter_code
_entity_poly.pdbx_strand_id
1 'polypeptide(L)'
;MPTTTAAQERAQAKVEYEAFLATCPSRQLLDRISDKWVTLVLAALGSDGPHPGEDCAGEPRRMRYSELSRRLAGVSQKMLTQTLRSLERDGLLTRTVTPTVPVTVTYELTDLGLSLHSVIRGIKAWAEAHMDEVLANRNSYDTRVG
;
A
#
# COMPACT_ATOMS: atom_id res chain seq x y z
N MET A 1 45.00 -8.70 -21.69
CA MET A 1 43.70 -8.13 -21.29
C MET A 1 42.69 -9.27 -21.10
N PRO A 2 42.12 -9.44 -19.91
CA PRO A 2 41.07 -10.44 -19.74
C PRO A 2 39.84 -10.03 -20.55
N THR A 3 39.42 -10.93 -21.41
CA THR A 3 38.18 -10.74 -22.19
C THR A 3 36.99 -11.07 -21.32
N THR A 4 36.12 -10.09 -21.09
CA THR A 4 34.88 -10.27 -20.36
C THR A 4 33.93 -11.11 -21.23
N THR A 5 33.37 -12.15 -20.67
CA THR A 5 32.37 -12.98 -21.38
C THR A 5 31.02 -12.28 -21.43
N ALA A 6 30.20 -12.64 -22.42
CA ALA A 6 28.82 -12.10 -22.53
C ALA A 6 27.98 -12.37 -21.26
N ALA A 7 28.25 -13.51 -20.58
CA ALA A 7 27.60 -13.84 -19.31
C ALA A 7 28.01 -12.87 -18.19
N GLN A 8 29.32 -12.52 -18.14
CA GLN A 8 29.84 -11.56 -17.15
C GLN A 8 29.30 -10.16 -17.40
N GLU A 9 29.18 -9.76 -18.66
CA GLU A 9 28.59 -8.45 -19.03
C GLU A 9 27.13 -8.37 -18.60
N ARG A 10 26.34 -9.41 -18.82
CA ARG A 10 24.95 -9.47 -18.39
C ARG A 10 24.82 -9.44 -16.87
N ALA A 11 25.66 -10.19 -16.16
CA ALA A 11 25.67 -10.18 -14.70
C ALA A 11 26.03 -8.80 -14.15
N GLN A 12 27.02 -8.13 -14.74
CA GLN A 12 27.42 -6.78 -14.35
C GLN A 12 26.29 -5.77 -14.63
N ALA A 13 25.67 -5.82 -15.80
CA ALA A 13 24.55 -4.96 -16.15
C ALA A 13 23.38 -5.14 -15.20
N LYS A 14 23.09 -6.36 -14.79
CA LYS A 14 22.04 -6.66 -13.80
C LYS A 14 22.35 -6.03 -12.43
N VAL A 15 23.57 -6.15 -11.95
CA VAL A 15 24.01 -5.57 -10.67
C VAL A 15 23.87 -4.04 -10.70
N GLU A 16 24.31 -3.41 -11.78
CA GLU A 16 24.21 -1.95 -11.96
C GLU A 16 22.76 -1.50 -12.01
N TYR A 17 21.89 -2.21 -12.72
CA TYR A 17 20.47 -1.92 -12.82
C TYR A 17 19.76 -2.09 -11.48
N GLU A 18 20.04 -3.14 -10.74
CA GLU A 18 19.50 -3.38 -9.41
C GLU A 18 19.94 -2.29 -8.41
N ALA A 19 21.22 -1.87 -8.47
CA ALA A 19 21.71 -0.78 -7.64
C ALA A 19 21.01 0.55 -7.98
N PHE A 20 20.80 0.84 -9.26
CA PHE A 20 20.03 2.01 -9.71
C PHE A 20 18.60 1.97 -9.19
N LEU A 21 17.91 0.85 -9.34
CA LEU A 21 16.53 0.68 -8.88
C LEU A 21 16.42 0.80 -7.36
N ALA A 22 17.40 0.31 -6.61
CA ALA A 22 17.39 0.39 -5.14
C ALA A 22 17.40 1.83 -4.62
N THR A 23 17.96 2.78 -5.38
CA THR A 23 17.98 4.19 -5.03
C THR A 23 16.87 5.00 -5.68
N CYS A 24 16.09 4.39 -6.58
CA CYS A 24 14.98 5.07 -7.26
C CYS A 24 13.81 5.31 -6.30
N PRO A 25 13.38 6.59 -6.09
CA PRO A 25 12.26 6.87 -5.19
C PRO A 25 10.97 6.15 -5.56
N SER A 26 10.67 6.00 -6.85
CA SER A 26 9.47 5.29 -7.32
C SER A 26 9.51 3.81 -6.94
N ARG A 27 10.66 3.17 -7.06
CA ARG A 27 10.84 1.79 -6.64
C ARG A 27 10.70 1.62 -5.15
N GLN A 28 11.28 2.52 -4.37
CA GLN A 28 11.18 2.50 -2.91
C GLN A 28 9.73 2.61 -2.46
N LEU A 29 8.95 3.48 -3.10
CA LEU A 29 7.52 3.59 -2.82
C LEU A 29 6.76 2.32 -3.21
N LEU A 30 7.01 1.80 -4.41
CA LEU A 30 6.33 0.59 -4.89
C LEU A 30 6.60 -0.62 -3.98
N ASP A 31 7.81 -0.75 -3.44
CA ASP A 31 8.13 -1.80 -2.48
C ASP A 31 7.26 -1.71 -1.21
N ARG A 32 6.87 -0.51 -0.81
CA ARG A 32 6.03 -0.31 0.37
C ARG A 32 4.55 -0.52 0.08
N ILE A 33 4.03 -0.01 -1.03
CA ILE A 33 2.60 -0.08 -1.36
C ILE A 33 2.20 -1.37 -2.10
N SER A 34 3.16 -2.21 -2.48
CA SER A 34 2.87 -3.53 -3.07
C SER A 34 2.20 -4.49 -2.07
N ASP A 35 2.34 -4.25 -0.78
CA ASP A 35 1.58 -4.93 0.25
C ASP A 35 0.15 -4.36 0.29
N LYS A 36 -0.83 -5.20 0.00
CA LYS A 36 -2.24 -4.76 -0.01
C LYS A 36 -2.71 -4.19 1.33
N TRP A 37 -2.17 -4.70 2.45
CA TRP A 37 -2.57 -4.23 3.78
C TRP A 37 -2.10 -2.82 4.06
N VAL A 38 -0.92 -2.43 3.56
CA VAL A 38 -0.45 -1.04 3.63
C VAL A 38 -1.45 -0.11 2.95
N THR A 39 -1.84 -0.43 1.73
CA THR A 39 -2.80 0.36 0.96
C THR A 39 -4.16 0.41 1.64
N LEU A 40 -4.64 -0.72 2.16
CA LEU A 40 -5.93 -0.80 2.83
C LEU A 40 -5.97 -0.04 4.16
N VAL A 41 -4.90 -0.06 4.94
CA VAL A 41 -4.78 0.75 6.16
C VAL A 41 -4.81 2.24 5.84
N LEU A 42 -4.04 2.66 4.84
CA LEU A 42 -4.03 4.05 4.39
C LEU A 42 -5.42 4.50 3.92
N ALA A 43 -6.11 3.66 3.17
CA ALA A 43 -7.48 3.92 2.72
C ALA A 43 -8.45 4.06 3.90
N ALA A 44 -8.38 3.14 4.86
CA ALA A 44 -9.27 3.16 6.02
C ALA A 44 -9.07 4.42 6.88
N LEU A 45 -7.82 4.80 7.15
CA LEU A 45 -7.51 5.98 7.96
C LEU A 45 -7.71 7.29 7.20
N GLY A 46 -7.66 7.23 5.86
CA GLY A 46 -7.91 8.39 5.00
C GLY A 46 -9.38 8.64 4.68
N SER A 47 -10.29 7.87 5.25
CA SER A 47 -11.75 7.97 5.06
C SER A 47 -12.29 7.43 3.73
N ASP A 48 -11.54 6.61 3.03
CA ASP A 48 -12.12 5.85 1.92
C ASP A 48 -12.94 4.70 2.50
N GLY A 49 -14.23 4.97 2.72
CA GLY A 49 -15.13 3.97 3.25
C GLY A 49 -15.57 2.94 2.20
N PRO A 50 -15.96 1.74 2.62
CA PRO A 50 -16.50 0.73 1.73
C PRO A 50 -17.96 1.00 1.33
N HIS A 51 -18.53 2.14 1.67
CA HIS A 51 -19.92 2.43 1.41
C HIS A 51 -20.10 3.09 0.04
N PRO A 52 -20.73 2.39 -0.92
CA PRO A 52 -21.09 3.00 -2.20
C PRO A 52 -22.11 4.13 -1.95
N GLY A 53 -21.73 5.34 -2.32
CA GLY A 53 -22.62 6.49 -2.25
C GLY A 53 -22.32 7.51 -1.16
N GLU A 54 -21.37 7.26 -0.28
CA GLU A 54 -20.82 8.32 0.55
C GLU A 54 -19.71 9.02 -0.23
N ASP A 55 -19.81 10.33 -0.33
CA ASP A 55 -18.74 11.15 -0.89
C ASP A 55 -17.41 10.78 -0.23
N CYS A 56 -16.43 10.43 -1.05
CA CYS A 56 -15.08 10.08 -0.60
C CYS A 56 -14.35 11.29 0.03
N ALA A 57 -15.07 12.30 0.42
CA ALA A 57 -14.59 13.53 1.04
C ALA A 57 -14.75 13.52 2.56
N GLY A 58 -14.83 12.34 3.16
CA GLY A 58 -14.83 12.20 4.61
C GLY A 58 -13.54 12.72 5.22
N GLU A 59 -13.63 13.29 6.42
CA GLU A 59 -12.44 13.71 7.16
C GLU A 59 -11.58 12.51 7.55
N PRO A 60 -10.24 12.67 7.59
CA PRO A 60 -9.35 11.61 8.09
C PRO A 60 -9.79 11.16 9.48
N ARG A 61 -9.80 9.85 9.70
CA ARG A 61 -10.29 9.28 10.95
C ARG A 61 -9.15 8.79 11.82
N ARG A 62 -9.27 9.08 13.10
CA ARG A 62 -8.48 8.41 14.13
C ARG A 62 -9.20 7.11 14.49
N MET A 63 -8.50 5.99 14.41
CA MET A 63 -9.09 4.67 14.65
C MET A 63 -8.30 3.88 15.68
N ARG A 64 -9.01 3.11 16.49
CA ARG A 64 -8.43 2.12 17.38
C ARG A 64 -8.03 0.87 16.59
N TYR A 65 -7.11 0.10 17.14
CA TYR A 65 -6.69 -1.17 16.56
C TYR A 65 -7.90 -2.09 16.26
N SER A 66 -8.82 -2.22 17.21
CA SER A 66 -10.01 -3.07 17.05
C SER A 66 -10.92 -2.61 15.90
N GLU A 67 -11.05 -1.31 15.70
CA GLU A 67 -11.83 -0.75 14.60
C GLU A 67 -11.16 -1.04 13.25
N LEU A 68 -9.85 -0.88 13.16
CA LEU A 68 -9.07 -1.24 11.96
C LEU A 68 -9.17 -2.73 11.67
N SER A 69 -9.03 -3.57 12.68
CA SER A 69 -9.12 -5.02 12.54
C SER A 69 -10.49 -5.47 12.00
N ARG A 70 -11.56 -4.84 12.46
CA ARG A 70 -12.90 -5.12 11.95
C ARG A 70 -13.12 -4.61 10.53
N ARG A 71 -12.57 -3.46 10.20
CA ARG A 71 -12.70 -2.85 8.88
C ARG A 71 -11.92 -3.60 7.80
N LEU A 72 -10.76 -4.13 8.18
CA LEU A 72 -9.88 -4.87 7.30
C LEU A 72 -10.16 -6.38 7.44
N ALA A 73 -11.33 -6.80 7.02
CA ALA A 73 -11.76 -8.19 7.12
C ALA A 73 -10.73 -9.13 6.48
N GLY A 74 -10.34 -10.16 7.24
CA GLY A 74 -9.37 -11.16 6.79
C GLY A 74 -7.93 -10.85 7.16
N VAL A 75 -7.62 -9.66 7.72
CA VAL A 75 -6.27 -9.38 8.20
C VAL A 75 -6.00 -10.13 9.51
N SER A 76 -4.86 -10.82 9.59
CA SER A 76 -4.42 -11.42 10.85
C SER A 76 -3.88 -10.35 11.81
N GLN A 77 -3.91 -10.64 13.11
CA GLN A 77 -3.34 -9.76 14.12
C GLN A 77 -1.86 -9.48 13.87
N LYS A 78 -1.11 -10.49 13.45
CA LYS A 78 0.31 -10.37 13.13
C LYS A 78 0.52 -9.42 11.94
N MET A 79 -0.23 -9.59 10.86
CA MET A 79 -0.10 -8.75 9.66
C MET A 79 -0.48 -7.31 9.94
N LEU A 80 -1.58 -7.08 10.63
CA LEU A 80 -2.02 -5.73 10.97
C LEU A 80 -1.00 -5.03 11.87
N THR A 81 -0.49 -5.70 12.88
CA THR A 81 0.54 -5.15 13.77
C THR A 81 1.81 -4.79 13.01
N GLN A 82 2.29 -5.67 12.13
CA GLN A 82 3.48 -5.40 11.31
C GLN A 82 3.26 -4.24 10.35
N THR A 83 2.10 -4.17 9.72
CA THR A 83 1.74 -3.09 8.80
C THR A 83 1.70 -1.74 9.51
N LEU A 84 1.05 -1.67 10.67
CA LEU A 84 0.97 -0.44 11.46
C LEU A 84 2.35 0.02 11.93
N ARG A 85 3.21 -0.89 12.37
CA ARG A 85 4.59 -0.56 12.76
C ARG A 85 5.42 -0.05 11.58
N SER A 86 5.27 -0.65 10.42
CA SER A 86 5.95 -0.23 9.21
C SER A 86 5.54 1.19 8.80
N LEU A 87 4.25 1.48 8.83
CA LEU A 87 3.72 2.81 8.50
C LEU A 87 4.13 3.86 9.52
N GLU A 88 4.14 3.53 10.80
CA GLU A 88 4.63 4.41 11.85
C GLU A 88 6.12 4.71 11.67
N ARG A 89 6.92 3.68 11.37
CA ARG A 89 8.37 3.81 11.12
C ARG A 89 8.66 4.72 9.94
N ASP A 90 7.83 4.65 8.88
CA ASP A 90 7.98 5.50 7.69
C ASP A 90 7.41 6.91 7.90
N GLY A 91 6.81 7.19 9.05
CA GLY A 91 6.23 8.51 9.35
C GLY A 91 4.91 8.79 8.64
N LEU A 92 4.23 7.75 8.15
CA LEU A 92 2.97 7.87 7.44
C LEU A 92 1.75 7.88 8.39
N LEU A 93 1.90 7.35 9.58
CA LEU A 93 0.89 7.43 10.64
C LEU A 93 1.54 7.68 11.99
N THR A 94 0.73 8.16 12.93
CA THR A 94 1.10 8.28 14.35
C THR A 94 0.28 7.33 15.18
N ARG A 95 0.93 6.78 16.20
CA ARG A 95 0.32 5.93 17.21
C ARG A 95 0.23 6.73 18.51
N THR A 96 -0.96 6.89 19.03
CA THR A 96 -1.20 7.61 20.27
C THR A 96 -1.72 6.66 21.33
N VAL A 97 -1.03 6.63 22.47
CA VAL A 97 -1.46 5.86 23.65
C VAL A 97 -2.11 6.82 24.63
N THR A 98 -3.37 6.58 24.94
CA THR A 98 -4.10 7.35 25.93
C THR A 98 -4.12 6.55 27.25
N PRO A 99 -3.61 7.10 28.36
CA PRO A 99 -3.49 6.39 29.63
C PRO A 99 -4.82 6.35 30.40
N THR A 100 -5.82 5.78 29.75
CA THR A 100 -7.12 5.50 30.37
C THR A 100 -7.16 4.07 30.89
N VAL A 101 -8.21 3.70 31.64
CA VAL A 101 -8.40 2.33 32.11
C VAL A 101 -9.68 1.78 31.46
N PRO A 102 -9.55 0.86 30.49
CA PRO A 102 -8.33 0.30 29.90
C PRO A 102 -7.57 1.30 29.00
N VAL A 103 -6.28 1.05 28.79
CA VAL A 103 -5.44 1.86 27.91
C VAL A 103 -5.98 1.80 26.48
N THR A 104 -6.09 2.95 25.85
CA THR A 104 -6.56 3.08 24.46
C THR A 104 -5.41 3.46 23.55
N VAL A 105 -5.25 2.73 22.45
CA VAL A 105 -4.27 3.03 21.40
C VAL A 105 -5.03 3.41 20.13
N THR A 106 -4.70 4.57 19.56
CA THR A 106 -5.30 5.08 18.35
C THR A 106 -4.24 5.34 17.29
N TYR A 107 -4.65 5.23 16.03
CA TYR A 107 -3.82 5.45 14.85
C TYR A 107 -4.45 6.51 13.97
N GLU A 108 -3.63 7.41 13.44
CA GLU A 108 -4.10 8.46 12.53
C GLU A 108 -3.00 8.79 11.52
N LEU A 109 -3.38 9.17 10.30
CA LEU A 109 -2.42 9.53 9.26
C LEU A 109 -1.76 10.88 9.61
N THR A 110 -0.46 10.96 9.34
CA THR A 110 0.28 12.22 9.33
C THR A 110 -0.04 13.01 8.05
N ASP A 111 0.40 14.25 7.95
CA ASP A 111 0.30 15.02 6.70
C ASP A 111 0.96 14.29 5.54
N LEU A 112 2.11 13.64 5.79
CA LEU A 112 2.78 12.82 4.79
C LEU A 112 1.90 11.63 4.38
N GLY A 113 1.29 10.95 5.35
CA GLY A 113 0.36 9.84 5.08
C GLY A 113 -0.86 10.28 4.29
N LEU A 114 -1.41 11.46 4.57
CA LEU A 114 -2.53 12.03 3.83
C LEU A 114 -2.15 12.36 2.38
N SER A 115 -0.93 12.85 2.14
CA SER A 115 -0.46 13.11 0.79
C SER A 115 -0.33 11.83 -0.03
N LEU A 116 0.15 10.74 0.58
CA LEU A 116 0.21 9.44 -0.07
C LEU A 116 -1.19 8.86 -0.31
N HIS A 117 -2.09 9.02 0.65
CA HIS A 117 -3.49 8.59 0.50
C HIS A 117 -4.14 9.24 -0.73
N SER A 118 -3.85 10.50 -1.02
CA SER A 118 -4.32 11.18 -2.21
C SER A 118 -3.90 10.45 -3.51
N VAL A 119 -2.67 9.95 -3.56
CA VAL A 119 -2.18 9.15 -4.70
C VAL A 119 -2.94 7.81 -4.80
N ILE A 120 -3.17 7.15 -3.67
CA ILE A 120 -3.91 5.89 -3.62
C ILE A 120 -5.36 6.06 -4.10
N ARG A 121 -5.99 7.18 -3.80
CA ARG A 121 -7.32 7.51 -4.33
C ARG A 121 -7.33 7.55 -5.85
N GLY A 122 -6.27 8.06 -6.47
CA GLY A 122 -6.10 8.03 -7.92
C GLY A 122 -6.02 6.60 -8.47
N ILE A 123 -5.31 5.72 -7.78
CA ILE A 123 -5.23 4.30 -8.14
C ILE A 123 -6.62 3.66 -8.04
N LYS A 124 -7.36 3.94 -6.99
CA LYS A 124 -8.72 3.44 -6.81
C LYS A 124 -9.65 3.91 -7.93
N ALA A 125 -9.59 5.19 -8.26
CA ALA A 125 -10.39 5.75 -9.34
C ALA A 125 -10.08 5.10 -10.70
N TRP A 126 -8.80 4.85 -10.98
CA TRP A 126 -8.40 4.14 -12.19
C TRP A 126 -8.96 2.72 -12.21
N ALA A 127 -8.88 2.02 -11.09
CA ALA A 127 -9.40 0.66 -10.97
C ALA A 127 -10.91 0.60 -11.19
N GLU A 128 -11.67 1.51 -10.61
CA GLU A 128 -13.12 1.58 -10.80
C GLU A 128 -13.51 1.84 -12.26
N ALA A 129 -12.71 2.62 -12.99
CA ALA A 129 -12.96 2.97 -14.37
C ALA A 129 -12.52 1.88 -15.37
N HIS A 130 -11.53 1.06 -15.04
CA HIS A 130 -10.82 0.24 -16.02
C HIS A 130 -10.73 -1.26 -15.71
N MET A 131 -10.99 -1.68 -14.45
CA MET A 131 -10.81 -3.09 -14.07
C MET A 131 -11.74 -4.03 -14.84
N ASP A 132 -12.94 -3.61 -15.20
CA ASP A 132 -13.84 -4.42 -16.04
C ASP A 132 -13.20 -4.74 -17.38
N GLU A 133 -12.53 -3.77 -18.00
CA GLU A 133 -11.82 -3.97 -19.26
C GLU A 133 -10.61 -4.89 -19.10
N VAL A 134 -9.84 -4.72 -18.02
CA VAL A 134 -8.70 -5.59 -17.71
C VAL A 134 -9.16 -7.04 -17.55
N LEU A 135 -10.23 -7.26 -16.78
CA LEU A 135 -10.77 -8.59 -16.55
C LEU A 135 -11.36 -9.22 -17.82
N ALA A 136 -12.02 -8.42 -18.65
CA ALA A 136 -12.53 -8.87 -19.95
C ALA A 136 -11.39 -9.30 -20.87
N ASN A 137 -10.30 -8.55 -20.91
CA ASN A 137 -9.11 -8.88 -21.69
C ASN A 137 -8.46 -10.19 -21.22
N ARG A 138 -8.33 -10.38 -19.90
CA ARG A 138 -7.81 -11.62 -19.34
C ARG A 138 -8.66 -12.81 -19.71
N ASN A 139 -9.97 -12.68 -19.59
CA ASN A 139 -10.91 -13.75 -19.93
C ASN A 139 -10.82 -14.13 -21.42
N SER A 140 -10.72 -13.15 -22.31
CA SER A 140 -10.55 -13.37 -23.75
C SER A 140 -9.24 -14.10 -24.05
N TYR A 141 -8.17 -13.72 -23.39
CA TYR A 141 -6.86 -14.37 -23.55
C TYR A 141 -6.89 -15.82 -23.09
N ASP A 142 -7.42 -16.08 -21.91
CA ASP A 142 -7.51 -17.41 -21.32
C ASP A 142 -8.39 -18.35 -22.17
N THR A 143 -9.44 -17.83 -22.75
CA THR A 143 -10.32 -18.58 -23.66
C THR A 143 -9.59 -18.95 -24.95
N ARG A 144 -8.71 -18.09 -25.46
CA ARG A 144 -7.92 -18.35 -26.69
C ARG A 144 -6.82 -19.38 -26.48
N VAL A 145 -6.25 -19.44 -25.29
CA VAL A 145 -5.10 -20.29 -24.96
C VAL A 145 -5.54 -21.64 -24.36
N GLY A 146 -6.77 -21.70 -23.90
CA GLY A 146 -7.36 -22.91 -23.30
C GLY A 146 -7.85 -23.94 -24.32
#